data_1c43f5d1ea5232dfca36e5710ffb3ed1
#
_entry.id   1c43f5d1ea5232dfca36e5710ffb3ed1
#
_cell.length_a   1.000
_cell.length_b   1.000
_cell.length_c   1.000
_cell.angle_alpha   90.00
_cell.angle_beta   90.00
_cell.angle_gamma   90.00
#
_symmetry.space_group_name_H-M   'P 1'
#
loop_
_entity.id
_entity.type
_entity.pdbx_description
1 polymer ?
#
loop_
_entity_poly.entity_id
_entity_poly.type
_entity_poly.pdbx_seq_one_letter_code
_entity_poly.pdbx_strand_id
1 'polypeptide(L)'
;MNPSIYRQLDAPFVRTGTESVKWDLLEQFGNPDALPMWIADMDFPTAPGIIEGLMARTAHGAFGYTLGEDRDKQATADWFMTRHALDISPEDIHFCPGVVDALYHVLKALFVPGSRIVVQPPVYKPFYDMTKKAGMKVLENPLMQTESGWKMDPDGLEEIFRQGADGLILCSPHNPVGRVWTRRELADLADLCARYGVRIISDEIHADFELKGAVHTCILSLPRASSAVQLVSATKTFNLAALRHSAIFCRDRHTAALIESRLAEVMTDVNLYGRLATRLAYETGAEWLDTLLEYLTEGRDLLENGINETGVLKASHSEGTYLCWVDCRALGMENDALKEWFIKTAGIVPNEGTFFGQAGNGFVRLNFATRHDNIREAVRRIQEAVKNK
;
A
#
# COMPACT_ATOMS: atom_id res chain seq x y z
N MET A 1 -7.36 20.22 10.19
CA MET A 1 -5.87 20.32 10.34
C MET A 1 -5.47 20.76 11.73
N ASN A 2 -4.66 19.98 12.44
CA ASN A 2 -4.05 20.40 13.72
C ASN A 2 -2.73 21.14 13.43
N PRO A 3 -2.58 22.45 13.76
CA PRO A 3 -1.40 23.22 13.41
C PRO A 3 -0.10 22.74 14.09
N SER A 4 -0.19 22.06 15.24
CA SER A 4 0.96 21.51 15.93
C SER A 4 1.48 20.27 15.21
N ILE A 5 0.58 19.36 14.81
CA ILE A 5 0.92 18.15 14.04
C ILE A 5 1.45 18.56 12.66
N TYR A 6 0.82 19.52 11.99
CA TYR A 6 1.29 20.01 10.69
C TYR A 6 2.74 20.52 10.76
N ARG A 7 3.05 21.36 11.77
CA ARG A 7 4.44 21.83 11.98
C ARG A 7 5.42 20.70 12.26
N GLN A 8 4.97 19.64 12.95
CA GLN A 8 5.79 18.46 13.21
C GLN A 8 6.09 17.69 11.91
N LEU A 9 5.11 17.54 11.01
CA LEU A 9 5.29 16.90 9.71
C LEU A 9 6.24 17.70 8.80
N ASP A 10 6.20 19.04 8.86
CA ASP A 10 7.05 19.92 8.06
C ASP A 10 8.44 20.18 8.70
N ALA A 11 8.66 19.76 9.94
CA ALA A 11 9.92 19.93 10.62
C ALA A 11 11.02 19.01 10.04
N PRO A 12 12.30 19.44 10.05
CA PRO A 12 13.40 18.56 9.68
C PRO A 12 13.42 17.28 10.52
N PHE A 13 13.44 16.15 9.85
CA PHE A 13 13.50 14.83 10.48
C PHE A 13 14.60 14.00 9.81
N VAL A 14 15.66 13.70 10.58
CA VAL A 14 16.83 12.98 10.08
C VAL A 14 16.57 11.48 10.14
N ARG A 15 16.72 10.81 9.00
CA ARG A 15 16.61 9.36 8.87
C ARG A 15 17.91 8.66 8.49
N THR A 16 18.95 9.42 8.14
CA THR A 16 20.29 8.88 7.88
C THR A 16 20.94 8.42 9.18
N GLY A 17 21.70 7.31 9.14
CA GLY A 17 22.33 6.71 10.31
C GLY A 17 21.38 6.02 11.28
N THR A 18 20.17 5.68 10.81
CA THR A 18 19.14 4.97 11.60
C THR A 18 18.83 3.57 11.08
N GLU A 19 19.71 3.02 10.25
CA GLU A 19 19.48 1.75 9.53
C GLU A 19 18.28 1.80 8.57
N SER A 20 17.95 2.99 8.10
CA SER A 20 16.85 3.20 7.16
C SER A 20 17.21 2.67 5.78
N VAL A 21 16.52 1.63 5.32
CA VAL A 21 16.69 1.11 3.95
C VAL A 21 16.55 2.21 2.90
N LYS A 22 15.61 3.15 3.11
CA LYS A 22 15.35 4.26 2.18
C LYS A 22 16.52 5.23 2.08
N TRP A 23 17.15 5.57 3.21
CA TRP A 23 18.15 6.63 3.31
C TRP A 23 19.59 6.11 3.39
N ASP A 24 19.84 5.02 4.13
CA ASP A 24 21.21 4.55 4.40
C ASP A 24 21.75 3.64 3.29
N LEU A 25 20.93 3.26 2.29
CA LEU A 25 21.37 2.51 1.13
C LEU A 25 21.59 3.37 -0.13
N LEU A 26 21.61 4.71 -0.03
CA LEU A 26 21.79 5.59 -1.19
C LEU A 26 23.14 5.40 -1.91
N GLU A 27 24.20 5.04 -1.18
CA GLU A 27 25.52 4.77 -1.75
C GLU A 27 25.49 3.65 -2.81
N GLN A 28 24.62 2.64 -2.65
CA GLN A 28 24.52 1.54 -3.61
C GLN A 28 23.99 1.99 -4.99
N PHE A 29 23.34 3.17 -5.06
CA PHE A 29 22.89 3.75 -6.32
C PHE A 29 23.96 4.64 -6.99
N GLY A 30 25.13 4.81 -6.38
CA GLY A 30 26.22 5.61 -6.92
C GLY A 30 25.99 7.14 -6.86
N ASN A 31 25.00 7.60 -6.08
CA ASN A 31 24.73 9.00 -5.83
C ASN A 31 24.22 9.18 -4.39
N PRO A 32 25.12 9.39 -3.41
CA PRO A 32 24.75 9.55 -2.00
C PRO A 32 23.93 10.82 -1.71
N ASP A 33 23.98 11.81 -2.60
CA ASP A 33 23.26 13.09 -2.48
C ASP A 33 21.88 13.07 -3.18
N ALA A 34 21.49 11.91 -3.73
CA ALA A 34 20.20 11.76 -4.36
C ALA A 34 19.07 11.80 -3.33
N LEU A 35 17.92 12.35 -3.73
CA LEU A 35 16.69 12.29 -2.92
C LEU A 35 16.05 10.90 -3.06
N PRO A 36 15.85 10.15 -1.95
CA PRO A 36 15.23 8.84 -2.01
C PRO A 36 13.70 8.95 -2.06
N MET A 37 13.12 8.60 -3.20
CA MET A 37 11.67 8.55 -3.41
C MET A 37 11.19 7.14 -3.81
N TRP A 38 11.92 6.09 -3.45
CA TRP A 38 11.69 4.71 -3.89
C TRP A 38 10.91 3.84 -2.91
N ILE A 39 11.29 3.80 -1.63
CA ILE A 39 10.64 2.97 -0.61
C ILE A 39 9.32 3.60 -0.17
N ALA A 40 8.28 2.77 -0.02
CA ALA A 40 6.97 3.18 0.47
C ALA A 40 6.95 3.18 2.02
N ASP A 41 7.71 4.09 2.62
CA ASP A 41 7.65 4.53 4.02
C ASP A 41 7.69 6.06 4.06
N MET A 42 7.37 6.65 5.21
CA MET A 42 7.28 8.11 5.33
C MET A 42 8.50 8.70 6.03
N ASP A 43 8.84 9.94 5.67
CA ASP A 43 9.92 10.71 6.31
C ASP A 43 9.39 11.59 7.45
N PHE A 44 8.47 11.04 8.22
CA PHE A 44 7.85 11.68 9.39
C PHE A 44 7.92 10.74 10.59
N PRO A 45 8.01 11.27 11.83
CA PRO A 45 7.76 10.45 13.00
C PRO A 45 6.30 9.98 13.00
N THR A 46 6.04 8.82 13.59
CA THR A 46 4.67 8.35 13.82
C THR A 46 3.94 9.22 14.85
N ALA A 47 2.63 8.97 15.03
CA ALA A 47 1.81 9.73 15.97
C ALA A 47 2.38 9.69 17.40
N PRO A 48 2.39 10.83 18.14
CA PRO A 48 3.01 10.92 19.47
C PRO A 48 2.50 9.88 20.47
N GLY A 49 1.20 9.61 20.51
CA GLY A 49 0.62 8.60 21.42
C GLY A 49 1.14 7.19 21.20
N ILE A 50 1.55 6.85 19.96
CA ILE A 50 2.19 5.58 19.67
C ILE A 50 3.58 5.54 20.30
N ILE A 51 4.38 6.60 20.11
CA ILE A 51 5.74 6.71 20.67
C ILE A 51 5.69 6.60 22.19
N GLU A 52 4.83 7.38 22.83
CA GLU A 52 4.65 7.40 24.29
C GLU A 52 4.27 6.01 24.85
N GLY A 53 3.31 5.33 24.22
CA GLY A 53 2.89 4.01 24.64
C GLY A 53 3.96 2.93 24.47
N LEU A 54 4.73 2.98 23.37
CA LEU A 54 5.86 2.09 23.14
C LEU A 54 6.99 2.35 24.16
N MET A 55 7.29 3.60 24.46
CA MET A 55 8.28 3.98 25.48
C MET A 55 7.86 3.48 26.87
N ALA A 56 6.61 3.68 27.25
CA ALA A 56 6.07 3.19 28.53
C ALA A 56 6.19 1.68 28.66
N ARG A 57 5.87 0.94 27.57
CA ARG A 57 6.02 -0.53 27.55
C ARG A 57 7.48 -0.96 27.62
N THR A 58 8.38 -0.26 26.94
CA THR A 58 9.83 -0.50 27.00
C THR A 58 10.37 -0.27 28.40
N ALA A 59 9.98 0.83 29.05
CA ALA A 59 10.41 1.17 30.40
C ALA A 59 9.98 0.15 31.45
N HIS A 60 8.89 -0.60 31.22
CA HIS A 60 8.50 -1.71 32.10
C HIS A 60 9.55 -2.84 32.15
N GLY A 61 10.26 -3.10 31.05
CA GLY A 61 11.43 -3.99 31.01
C GLY A 61 11.16 -5.50 30.97
N ALA A 62 9.90 -5.97 31.12
CA ALA A 62 9.56 -7.40 31.04
C ALA A 62 8.80 -7.71 29.73
N PHE A 63 9.38 -8.58 28.89
CA PHE A 63 8.87 -8.93 27.55
C PHE A 63 8.44 -10.40 27.44
N GLY A 64 7.77 -10.89 28.49
CA GLY A 64 7.21 -12.25 28.53
C GLY A 64 5.95 -12.39 27.66
N TYR A 65 5.31 -13.57 27.75
CA TYR A 65 4.06 -13.83 27.06
C TYR A 65 2.99 -12.81 27.43
N THR A 66 2.22 -12.35 26.46
CA THR A 66 1.26 -11.25 26.63
C THR A 66 -0.15 -11.68 26.26
N LEU A 67 -1.12 -11.18 27.00
CA LEU A 67 -2.56 -11.25 26.71
C LEU A 67 -3.02 -9.99 25.96
N GLY A 68 -4.30 -9.92 25.60
CA GLY A 68 -4.97 -8.71 25.11
C GLY A 68 -5.31 -8.73 23.63
N GLU A 69 -5.30 -9.91 23.00
CA GLU A 69 -5.70 -10.03 21.59
C GLU A 69 -7.12 -9.55 21.35
N ASP A 70 -8.06 -9.82 22.25
CA ASP A 70 -9.45 -9.36 22.14
C ASP A 70 -9.54 -7.83 22.12
N ARG A 71 -8.73 -7.15 22.97
CA ARG A 71 -8.67 -5.68 22.95
C ARG A 71 -8.07 -5.15 21.66
N ASP A 72 -7.07 -5.82 21.11
CA ASP A 72 -6.43 -5.42 19.84
C ASP A 72 -7.41 -5.61 18.67
N LYS A 73 -8.19 -6.72 18.66
CA LYS A 73 -9.26 -6.97 17.69
C LYS A 73 -10.38 -5.95 17.80
N GLN A 74 -10.80 -5.61 19.04
CA GLN A 74 -11.84 -4.59 19.25
C GLN A 74 -11.38 -3.22 18.74
N ALA A 75 -10.16 -2.77 19.07
CA ALA A 75 -9.62 -1.51 18.57
C ALA A 75 -9.55 -1.47 17.04
N THR A 76 -9.22 -2.62 16.41
CA THR A 76 -9.22 -2.75 14.95
C THR A 76 -10.64 -2.64 14.38
N ALA A 77 -11.62 -3.34 14.97
CA ALA A 77 -13.02 -3.27 14.55
C ALA A 77 -13.60 -1.84 14.68
N ASP A 78 -13.34 -1.19 15.82
CA ASP A 78 -13.80 0.18 16.10
C ASP A 78 -13.21 1.19 15.10
N TRP A 79 -11.93 1.02 14.73
CA TRP A 79 -11.28 1.85 13.71
C TRP A 79 -11.99 1.72 12.36
N PHE A 80 -12.20 0.48 11.89
CA PHE A 80 -12.82 0.25 10.59
C PHE A 80 -14.29 0.66 10.56
N MET A 81 -15.01 0.50 11.69
CA MET A 81 -16.37 1.04 11.81
C MET A 81 -16.38 2.57 11.70
N THR A 82 -15.52 3.24 12.46
CA THR A 82 -15.50 4.70 12.56
C THR A 82 -14.97 5.36 11.29
N ARG A 83 -13.91 4.78 10.71
CA ARG A 83 -13.17 5.39 9.59
C ARG A 83 -13.76 5.02 8.23
N HIS A 84 -14.19 3.76 8.07
CA HIS A 84 -14.60 3.20 6.78
C HIS A 84 -16.05 2.69 6.76
N ALA A 85 -16.82 2.91 7.82
CA ALA A 85 -18.18 2.39 7.99
C ALA A 85 -18.28 0.88 7.72
N LEU A 86 -17.23 0.13 8.05
CA LEU A 86 -17.19 -1.32 7.94
C LEU A 86 -17.48 -1.93 9.32
N ASP A 87 -18.66 -2.52 9.46
CA ASP A 87 -19.04 -3.32 10.63
C ASP A 87 -18.38 -4.70 10.51
N ILE A 88 -17.27 -4.92 11.21
CA ILE A 88 -16.55 -6.19 11.29
C ILE A 88 -16.52 -6.69 12.72
N SER A 89 -16.92 -7.96 12.94
CA SER A 89 -16.83 -8.56 14.28
C SER A 89 -15.38 -8.83 14.66
N PRO A 90 -14.96 -8.62 15.93
CA PRO A 90 -13.65 -9.05 16.39
C PRO A 90 -13.35 -10.54 16.13
N GLU A 91 -14.37 -11.39 16.10
CA GLU A 91 -14.24 -12.82 15.76
C GLU A 91 -13.84 -13.09 14.30
N ASP A 92 -14.12 -12.16 13.40
CA ASP A 92 -13.79 -12.25 11.97
C ASP A 92 -12.39 -11.68 11.66
N ILE A 93 -11.62 -11.29 12.70
CA ILE A 93 -10.29 -10.69 12.61
C ILE A 93 -9.22 -11.69 13.03
N HIS A 94 -8.25 -11.98 12.15
CA HIS A 94 -7.12 -12.85 12.41
C HIS A 94 -5.81 -12.07 12.18
N PHE A 95 -4.90 -12.10 13.15
CA PHE A 95 -3.64 -11.36 13.05
C PHE A 95 -2.53 -12.14 12.36
N CYS A 96 -1.66 -11.42 11.67
CA CYS A 96 -0.50 -11.95 10.96
C CYS A 96 0.65 -10.92 10.99
N PRO A 97 1.92 -11.34 10.92
CA PRO A 97 3.06 -10.42 11.01
C PRO A 97 3.12 -9.33 9.93
N GLY A 98 2.52 -9.52 8.77
CA GLY A 98 2.49 -8.52 7.71
C GLY A 98 1.54 -8.91 6.59
N VAL A 99 1.08 -7.92 5.79
CA VAL A 99 0.11 -8.16 4.70
C VAL A 99 0.66 -9.12 3.64
N VAL A 100 1.96 -9.06 3.33
CA VAL A 100 2.59 -10.00 2.38
C VAL A 100 2.61 -11.42 2.93
N ASP A 101 2.87 -11.58 4.23
CA ASP A 101 2.78 -12.87 4.92
C ASP A 101 1.34 -13.37 4.93
N ALA A 102 0.39 -12.48 5.27
CA ALA A 102 -1.04 -12.79 5.26
C ALA A 102 -1.50 -13.25 3.88
N LEU A 103 -1.13 -12.54 2.81
CA LEU A 103 -1.43 -12.94 1.44
C LEU A 103 -0.92 -14.35 1.13
N TYR A 104 0.35 -14.65 1.48
CA TYR A 104 0.90 -15.97 1.26
C TYR A 104 0.11 -17.06 1.99
N HIS A 105 -0.23 -16.84 3.27
CA HIS A 105 -0.97 -17.82 4.06
C HIS A 105 -2.41 -17.99 3.59
N VAL A 106 -3.09 -16.91 3.21
CA VAL A 106 -4.44 -16.95 2.61
C VAL A 106 -4.43 -17.71 1.29
N LEU A 107 -3.46 -17.46 0.41
CA LEU A 107 -3.29 -18.22 -0.82
C LEU A 107 -3.13 -19.72 -0.54
N LYS A 108 -2.27 -20.09 0.42
CA LYS A 108 -2.05 -21.49 0.80
C LYS A 108 -3.23 -22.16 1.49
N ALA A 109 -4.07 -21.39 2.19
CA ALA A 109 -5.26 -21.90 2.86
C ALA A 109 -6.41 -22.16 1.88
N LEU A 110 -6.56 -21.31 0.85
CA LEU A 110 -7.76 -21.28 0.03
C LEU A 110 -7.61 -21.97 -1.34
N PHE A 111 -6.37 -22.17 -1.81
CA PHE A 111 -6.12 -22.66 -3.16
C PHE A 111 -5.16 -23.85 -3.17
N VAL A 112 -5.35 -24.73 -4.14
CA VAL A 112 -4.46 -25.87 -4.35
C VAL A 112 -3.32 -25.51 -5.31
N PRO A 113 -2.18 -26.22 -5.28
CA PRO A 113 -1.09 -26.02 -6.25
C PRO A 113 -1.60 -26.09 -7.70
N GLY A 114 -1.21 -25.12 -8.51
CA GLY A 114 -1.64 -25.00 -9.90
C GLY A 114 -2.88 -24.13 -10.11
N SER A 115 -3.60 -23.72 -9.05
CA SER A 115 -4.70 -22.74 -9.12
C SER A 115 -4.26 -21.45 -9.83
N ARG A 116 -5.20 -20.82 -10.50
CA ARG A 116 -4.99 -19.67 -11.40
C ARG A 116 -5.46 -18.40 -10.72
N ILE A 117 -4.52 -17.52 -10.37
CA ILE A 117 -4.78 -16.30 -9.61
C ILE A 117 -4.53 -15.08 -10.50
N VAL A 118 -5.54 -14.21 -10.60
CA VAL A 118 -5.47 -12.99 -11.41
C VAL A 118 -4.86 -11.86 -10.60
N VAL A 119 -3.97 -11.08 -11.25
CA VAL A 119 -3.44 -9.80 -10.77
C VAL A 119 -3.64 -8.74 -11.85
N GLN A 120 -3.69 -7.46 -11.47
CA GLN A 120 -4.01 -6.34 -12.37
C GLN A 120 -2.83 -5.36 -12.49
N PRO A 121 -1.81 -5.67 -13.36
CA PRO A 121 -0.67 -4.79 -13.52
C PRO A 121 -1.01 -3.45 -14.23
N PRO A 122 -0.19 -2.39 -13.99
CA PRO A 122 0.96 -2.38 -13.08
C PRO A 122 0.51 -2.52 -11.64
N VAL A 123 1.09 -3.47 -10.90
CA VAL A 123 0.70 -3.78 -9.53
C VAL A 123 1.88 -4.25 -8.68
N TYR A 124 1.76 -4.17 -7.39
CA TYR A 124 2.78 -4.50 -6.42
C TYR A 124 3.38 -5.90 -6.61
N LYS A 125 4.70 -5.96 -6.89
CA LYS A 125 5.44 -7.19 -7.23
C LYS A 125 5.21 -8.38 -6.28
N PRO A 126 5.11 -8.19 -4.95
CA PRO A 126 4.83 -9.31 -4.05
C PRO A 126 3.57 -10.11 -4.36
N PHE A 127 2.59 -9.57 -5.09
CA PHE A 127 1.42 -10.37 -5.54
C PHE A 127 1.85 -11.48 -6.48
N TYR A 128 2.77 -11.21 -7.38
CA TYR A 128 3.38 -12.21 -8.26
C TYR A 128 4.22 -13.21 -7.48
N ASP A 129 5.09 -12.69 -6.62
CA ASP A 129 6.06 -13.50 -5.89
C ASP A 129 5.36 -14.46 -4.93
N MET A 130 4.36 -13.99 -4.18
CA MET A 130 3.63 -14.83 -3.22
C MET A 130 2.73 -15.84 -3.92
N THR A 131 2.09 -15.47 -5.02
CA THR A 131 1.30 -16.40 -5.84
C THR A 131 2.17 -17.56 -6.37
N LYS A 132 3.34 -17.23 -6.94
CA LYS A 132 4.28 -18.24 -7.44
C LYS A 132 4.86 -19.08 -6.30
N LYS A 133 5.27 -18.45 -5.19
CA LYS A 133 5.81 -19.13 -4.00
C LYS A 133 4.80 -20.08 -3.36
N ALA A 134 3.51 -19.73 -3.42
CA ALA A 134 2.43 -20.58 -2.96
C ALA A 134 2.14 -21.77 -3.89
N GLY A 135 2.78 -21.84 -5.06
CA GLY A 135 2.63 -22.93 -6.05
C GLY A 135 1.51 -22.70 -7.06
N MET A 136 1.03 -21.47 -7.22
CA MET A 136 -0.07 -21.09 -8.09
C MET A 136 0.42 -20.40 -9.37
N LYS A 137 -0.46 -20.32 -10.37
CA LYS A 137 -0.20 -19.67 -11.65
C LYS A 137 -0.76 -18.25 -11.61
N VAL A 138 0.04 -17.29 -12.04
CA VAL A 138 -0.38 -15.91 -12.21
C VAL A 138 -1.02 -15.72 -13.57
N LEU A 139 -2.20 -15.10 -13.61
CA LEU A 139 -2.83 -14.57 -14.80
C LEU A 139 -2.84 -13.04 -14.69
N GLU A 140 -2.62 -12.35 -15.79
CA GLU A 140 -2.59 -10.89 -15.83
C GLU A 140 -3.81 -10.33 -16.53
N ASN A 141 -4.48 -9.38 -15.90
CA ASN A 141 -5.48 -8.48 -16.48
C ASN A 141 -4.96 -7.05 -16.35
N PRO A 142 -4.17 -6.54 -17.31
CA PRO A 142 -3.58 -5.21 -17.20
C PRO A 142 -4.63 -4.12 -17.09
N LEU A 143 -4.36 -3.14 -16.23
CA LEU A 143 -5.16 -1.92 -16.17
C LEU A 143 -5.05 -1.15 -17.48
N MET A 144 -6.13 -0.47 -17.84
CA MET A 144 -6.18 0.40 -19.02
C MET A 144 -5.80 1.82 -18.63
N GLN A 145 -4.84 2.41 -19.32
CA GLN A 145 -4.55 3.83 -19.22
C GLN A 145 -5.50 4.60 -20.15
N THR A 146 -6.26 5.55 -19.60
CA THR A 146 -7.22 6.39 -20.32
C THR A 146 -6.90 7.86 -20.08
N GLU A 147 -7.56 8.75 -20.82
CA GLU A 147 -7.43 10.20 -20.60
C GLU A 147 -7.87 10.61 -19.19
N SER A 148 -8.84 9.89 -18.60
CA SER A 148 -9.35 10.12 -17.25
C SER A 148 -8.61 9.34 -16.15
N GLY A 149 -7.44 8.76 -16.44
CA GLY A 149 -6.63 7.97 -15.52
C GLY A 149 -6.70 6.47 -15.78
N TRP A 150 -6.34 5.69 -14.78
CA TRP A 150 -6.27 4.22 -14.86
C TRP A 150 -7.62 3.58 -14.54
N LYS A 151 -7.99 2.53 -15.27
CA LYS A 151 -9.24 1.77 -15.09
C LYS A 151 -8.98 0.27 -15.15
N MET A 152 -9.85 -0.51 -14.50
CA MET A 152 -9.90 -1.95 -14.71
C MET A 152 -10.38 -2.25 -16.14
N ASP A 153 -9.94 -3.37 -16.69
CA ASP A 153 -10.46 -3.93 -17.95
C ASP A 153 -11.46 -5.05 -17.65
N PRO A 154 -12.76 -4.76 -17.54
CA PRO A 154 -13.76 -5.75 -17.19
C PRO A 154 -13.97 -6.80 -18.29
N ASP A 155 -13.84 -6.44 -19.56
CA ASP A 155 -14.04 -7.37 -20.69
C ASP A 155 -12.90 -8.39 -20.75
N GLY A 156 -11.65 -7.93 -20.62
CA GLY A 156 -10.49 -8.81 -20.52
C GLY A 156 -10.52 -9.68 -19.27
N LEU A 157 -11.02 -9.15 -18.16
CA LEU A 157 -11.17 -9.90 -16.92
C LEU A 157 -12.24 -11.00 -17.07
N GLU A 158 -13.38 -10.71 -17.69
CA GLU A 158 -14.42 -11.70 -17.95
C GLU A 158 -13.93 -12.82 -18.86
N GLU A 159 -13.13 -12.52 -19.88
CA GLU A 159 -12.55 -13.53 -20.76
C GLU A 159 -11.57 -14.45 -19.99
N ILE A 160 -10.74 -13.90 -19.12
CA ILE A 160 -9.87 -14.68 -18.23
C ILE A 160 -10.70 -15.61 -17.33
N PHE A 161 -11.80 -15.10 -16.77
CA PHE A 161 -12.68 -15.89 -15.89
C PHE A 161 -13.38 -17.02 -16.65
N ARG A 162 -13.82 -16.79 -17.89
CA ARG A 162 -14.37 -17.88 -18.76
C ARG A 162 -13.36 -19.00 -19.02
N GLN A 163 -12.09 -18.65 -19.12
CA GLN A 163 -11.02 -19.62 -19.30
C GLN A 163 -10.67 -20.35 -17.99
N GLY A 164 -11.30 -19.98 -16.87
CA GLY A 164 -11.17 -20.60 -15.56
C GLY A 164 -10.07 -19.94 -14.71
N ALA A 165 -10.45 -18.99 -13.88
CA ALA A 165 -9.64 -18.44 -12.80
C ALA A 165 -10.22 -18.87 -11.46
N ASP A 166 -9.36 -19.08 -10.44
CA ASP A 166 -9.78 -19.52 -9.11
C ASP A 166 -9.86 -18.34 -8.13
N GLY A 167 -9.00 -17.34 -8.32
CA GLY A 167 -8.93 -16.18 -7.44
C GLY A 167 -8.45 -14.92 -8.14
N LEU A 168 -8.73 -13.77 -7.50
CA LEU A 168 -8.26 -12.44 -7.87
C LEU A 168 -7.62 -11.77 -6.66
N ILE A 169 -6.41 -11.23 -6.82
CA ILE A 169 -5.80 -10.35 -5.83
C ILE A 169 -6.09 -8.91 -6.26
N LEU A 170 -6.95 -8.23 -5.50
CA LEU A 170 -7.29 -6.83 -5.69
C LEU A 170 -6.34 -5.96 -4.88
N CYS A 171 -5.84 -4.86 -5.45
CA CYS A 171 -5.12 -3.81 -4.76
C CYS A 171 -6.02 -2.58 -4.61
N SER A 172 -6.39 -2.19 -3.38
CA SER A 172 -7.37 -1.13 -3.15
C SER A 172 -7.07 -0.36 -1.84
N PRO A 173 -6.60 0.88 -1.89
CA PRO A 173 -6.15 1.67 -3.06
C PRO A 173 -5.01 1.04 -3.85
N HIS A 174 -4.93 1.32 -5.15
CA HIS A 174 -4.07 0.61 -6.07
C HIS A 174 -2.66 1.20 -6.17
N ASN A 175 -1.67 0.45 -5.70
CA ASN A 175 -0.25 0.75 -5.85
C ASN A 175 0.30 0.05 -7.12
N PRO A 176 0.86 0.75 -8.13
CA PRO A 176 1.47 2.08 -8.01
C PRO A 176 0.62 3.25 -8.53
N VAL A 177 -0.51 3.02 -9.19
CA VAL A 177 -1.21 4.04 -9.98
C VAL A 177 -2.01 5.05 -9.15
N GLY A 178 -2.13 4.85 -7.83
CA GLY A 178 -2.78 5.76 -6.90
C GLY A 178 -4.31 5.81 -6.99
N ARG A 179 -4.96 4.87 -7.70
CA ARG A 179 -6.43 4.83 -7.79
C ARG A 179 -7.07 4.39 -6.47
N VAL A 180 -8.14 5.08 -6.11
CA VAL A 180 -9.14 4.63 -5.13
C VAL A 180 -10.37 4.18 -5.92
N TRP A 181 -10.58 2.85 -5.99
CA TRP A 181 -11.71 2.31 -6.74
C TRP A 181 -13.03 2.74 -6.15
N THR A 182 -13.90 3.27 -6.99
CA THR A 182 -15.25 3.68 -6.56
C THR A 182 -16.06 2.47 -6.11
N ARG A 183 -17.05 2.70 -5.24
CA ARG A 183 -17.99 1.65 -4.81
C ARG A 183 -18.65 0.93 -5.99
N ARG A 184 -18.90 1.64 -7.10
CA ARG A 184 -19.48 1.06 -8.31
C ARG A 184 -18.49 0.11 -9.00
N GLU A 185 -17.25 0.55 -9.25
CA GLU A 185 -16.22 -0.30 -9.86
C GLU A 185 -16.00 -1.58 -9.04
N LEU A 186 -15.96 -1.46 -7.71
CA LEU A 186 -15.81 -2.63 -6.82
C LEU A 186 -17.05 -3.52 -6.80
N ALA A 187 -18.26 -2.97 -6.90
CA ALA A 187 -19.50 -3.74 -6.97
C ALA A 187 -19.59 -4.51 -8.30
N ASP A 188 -19.27 -3.86 -9.42
CA ASP A 188 -19.23 -4.49 -10.75
C ASP A 188 -18.19 -5.63 -10.78
N LEU A 189 -17.01 -5.42 -10.17
CA LEU A 189 -15.98 -6.45 -10.00
C LEU A 189 -16.48 -7.64 -9.14
N ALA A 190 -17.10 -7.35 -8.00
CA ALA A 190 -17.61 -8.37 -7.10
C ALA A 190 -18.73 -9.20 -7.75
N ASP A 191 -19.62 -8.57 -8.53
CA ASP A 191 -20.67 -9.25 -9.31
C ASP A 191 -20.06 -10.16 -10.38
N LEU A 192 -19.00 -9.70 -11.06
CA LEU A 192 -18.30 -10.49 -12.05
C LEU A 192 -17.61 -11.71 -11.39
N CYS A 193 -16.87 -11.49 -10.30
CA CYS A 193 -16.23 -12.58 -9.55
C CYS A 193 -17.26 -13.60 -9.05
N ALA A 194 -18.37 -13.15 -8.49
CA ALA A 194 -19.44 -14.05 -8.01
C ALA A 194 -20.06 -14.88 -9.12
N ARG A 195 -20.26 -14.31 -10.32
CA ARG A 195 -20.80 -15.00 -11.49
C ARG A 195 -19.94 -16.18 -11.94
N TYR A 196 -18.62 -16.05 -11.84
CA TYR A 196 -17.66 -17.08 -12.26
C TYR A 196 -17.08 -17.89 -11.11
N GLY A 197 -17.49 -17.64 -9.86
CA GLY A 197 -17.00 -18.36 -8.68
C GLY A 197 -15.55 -18.02 -8.33
N VAL A 198 -15.05 -16.84 -8.75
CA VAL A 198 -13.69 -16.38 -8.49
C VAL A 198 -13.62 -15.75 -7.09
N ARG A 199 -12.71 -16.21 -6.24
CA ARG A 199 -12.52 -15.67 -4.88
C ARG A 199 -11.72 -14.38 -4.91
N ILE A 200 -12.15 -13.37 -4.14
CA ILE A 200 -11.43 -12.09 -4.02
C ILE A 200 -10.57 -12.11 -2.75
N ILE A 201 -9.28 -11.79 -2.91
CA ILE A 201 -8.38 -11.40 -1.82
C ILE A 201 -8.05 -9.92 -2.06
N SER A 202 -8.52 -9.03 -1.18
CA SER A 202 -8.31 -7.59 -1.30
C SER A 202 -7.18 -7.14 -0.38
N ASP A 203 -6.09 -6.63 -0.95
CA ASP A 203 -5.04 -5.94 -0.20
C ASP A 203 -5.44 -4.46 -0.06
N GLU A 204 -5.86 -4.11 1.16
CA GLU A 204 -6.33 -2.79 1.54
C GLU A 204 -5.37 -2.10 2.54
N ILE A 205 -4.08 -2.41 2.47
CA ILE A 205 -3.07 -1.80 3.36
C ILE A 205 -2.99 -0.27 3.24
N HIS A 206 -3.48 0.28 2.15
CA HIS A 206 -3.55 1.72 1.89
C HIS A 206 -4.93 2.33 2.15
N ALA A 207 -5.87 1.61 2.77
CA ALA A 207 -7.27 2.03 2.96
C ALA A 207 -7.41 3.44 3.57
N ASP A 208 -6.58 3.76 4.56
CA ASP A 208 -6.64 5.04 5.27
C ASP A 208 -6.12 6.25 4.45
N PHE A 209 -5.47 6.02 3.30
CA PHE A 209 -4.97 7.11 2.45
C PHE A 209 -6.05 7.56 1.46
N GLU A 210 -7.05 8.20 1.96
CA GLU A 210 -8.09 8.90 1.20
C GLU A 210 -7.65 10.35 1.00
N LEU A 211 -6.94 10.64 -0.11
CA LEU A 211 -6.55 12.00 -0.41
C LEU A 211 -7.78 12.81 -0.83
N LYS A 212 -7.69 14.13 -0.75
CA LYS A 212 -8.83 15.03 -0.96
C LYS A 212 -9.64 14.68 -2.22
N GLY A 213 -10.90 14.35 -2.03
CA GLY A 213 -11.86 14.03 -3.10
C GLY A 213 -12.08 12.52 -3.32
N ALA A 214 -11.30 11.65 -2.67
CA ALA A 214 -11.47 10.21 -2.73
C ALA A 214 -12.15 9.67 -1.46
N VAL A 215 -12.87 8.56 -1.62
CA VAL A 215 -13.47 7.80 -0.52
C VAL A 215 -13.22 6.32 -0.78
N HIS A 216 -12.50 5.67 0.14
CA HIS A 216 -12.25 4.24 0.06
C HIS A 216 -13.51 3.43 0.38
N THR A 217 -13.69 2.34 -0.32
CA THR A 217 -14.74 1.37 -0.07
C THR A 217 -14.09 0.03 0.28
N CYS A 218 -14.24 -0.41 1.53
CA CYS A 218 -13.82 -1.74 1.93
C CYS A 218 -14.58 -2.81 1.14
N ILE A 219 -13.87 -3.82 0.62
CA ILE A 219 -14.50 -4.87 -0.20
C ILE A 219 -15.58 -5.63 0.57
N LEU A 220 -15.37 -5.89 1.86
CA LEU A 220 -16.34 -6.57 2.72
C LEU A 220 -17.61 -5.74 3.03
N SER A 221 -17.66 -4.45 2.66
CA SER A 221 -18.88 -3.64 2.74
C SER A 221 -19.86 -3.91 1.59
N LEU A 222 -19.44 -4.69 0.59
CA LEU A 222 -20.25 -5.01 -0.59
C LEU A 222 -20.97 -6.35 -0.41
N PRO A 223 -22.29 -6.43 -0.65
CA PRO A 223 -23.08 -7.65 -0.42
C PRO A 223 -22.56 -8.87 -1.20
N ARG A 224 -22.10 -8.67 -2.44
CA ARG A 224 -21.60 -9.73 -3.31
C ARG A 224 -20.17 -10.17 -3.01
N ALA A 225 -19.48 -9.45 -2.13
CA ALA A 225 -18.11 -9.76 -1.71
C ALA A 225 -18.04 -10.23 -0.25
N SER A 226 -19.14 -10.69 0.35
CA SER A 226 -19.18 -11.13 1.76
C SER A 226 -18.27 -12.33 2.04
N SER A 227 -17.88 -13.09 1.03
CA SER A 227 -16.92 -14.21 1.12
C SER A 227 -15.49 -13.81 0.73
N ALA A 228 -15.22 -12.53 0.44
CA ALA A 228 -13.88 -12.03 0.18
C ALA A 228 -13.03 -12.11 1.44
N VAL A 229 -11.71 -12.13 1.25
CA VAL A 229 -10.74 -11.95 2.33
C VAL A 229 -10.12 -10.57 2.15
N GLN A 230 -10.18 -9.73 3.19
CA GLN A 230 -9.63 -8.39 3.19
C GLN A 230 -8.38 -8.35 4.07
N LEU A 231 -7.28 -7.82 3.55
CA LEU A 231 -5.99 -7.71 4.23
C LEU A 231 -5.72 -6.24 4.57
N VAL A 232 -5.47 -5.94 5.84
CA VAL A 232 -5.30 -4.55 6.31
C VAL A 232 -4.12 -4.43 7.28
N SER A 233 -3.62 -3.21 7.45
CA SER A 233 -2.55 -2.94 8.41
C SER A 233 -2.41 -1.45 8.72
N ALA A 234 -2.18 -1.10 9.96
CA ALA A 234 -1.79 0.25 10.39
C ALA A 234 -0.36 0.64 9.99
N THR A 235 0.43 -0.31 9.49
CA THR A 235 1.87 -0.12 9.28
C THR A 235 2.20 0.90 8.19
N LYS A 236 1.36 1.04 7.16
CA LYS A 236 1.52 2.10 6.16
C LYS A 236 0.96 3.42 6.67
N THR A 237 -0.22 3.41 7.24
CA THR A 237 -0.93 4.58 7.76
C THR A 237 -0.11 5.35 8.78
N PHE A 238 0.55 4.65 9.70
CA PHE A 238 1.28 5.25 10.82
C PHE A 238 2.79 5.05 10.76
N ASN A 239 3.35 4.70 9.60
CA ASN A 239 4.80 4.52 9.41
C ASN A 239 5.46 3.50 10.35
N LEU A 240 4.82 2.34 10.53
CA LEU A 240 5.20 1.28 11.48
C LEU A 240 5.70 0.00 10.80
N ALA A 241 6.15 0.07 9.54
CA ALA A 241 6.45 -1.11 8.72
C ALA A 241 7.41 -2.12 9.37
N ALA A 242 8.42 -1.64 10.10
CA ALA A 242 9.39 -2.48 10.80
C ALA A 242 8.81 -3.24 11.99
N LEU A 243 7.68 -2.79 12.55
CA LEU A 243 7.02 -3.44 13.70
C LEU A 243 6.16 -4.65 13.30
N ARG A 244 5.89 -4.81 12.01
CA ARG A 244 5.27 -6.01 11.41
C ARG A 244 4.00 -6.46 12.11
N HIS A 245 2.86 -5.93 11.69
CA HIS A 245 1.54 -6.33 12.14
C HIS A 245 0.51 -6.13 11.03
N SER A 246 -0.41 -7.06 10.86
CA SER A 246 -1.53 -6.97 9.92
C SER A 246 -2.73 -7.75 10.42
N ALA A 247 -3.88 -7.48 9.83
CA ALA A 247 -5.10 -8.23 10.09
C ALA A 247 -5.69 -8.77 8.79
N ILE A 248 -6.24 -9.98 8.89
CA ILE A 248 -7.03 -10.66 7.87
C ILE A 248 -8.48 -10.59 8.33
N PHE A 249 -9.36 -9.96 7.56
CA PHE A 249 -10.79 -9.93 7.82
C PHE A 249 -11.48 -10.98 6.96
N CYS A 250 -12.24 -11.86 7.59
CA CYS A 250 -12.95 -12.95 6.91
C CYS A 250 -14.25 -13.30 7.63
N ARG A 251 -15.39 -12.96 7.02
CA ARG A 251 -16.73 -13.23 7.58
C ARG A 251 -17.23 -14.65 7.32
N ASP A 252 -16.76 -15.28 6.24
CA ASP A 252 -17.14 -16.64 5.90
C ASP A 252 -16.48 -17.64 6.84
N ARG A 253 -17.27 -18.30 7.68
CA ARG A 253 -16.79 -19.20 8.76
C ARG A 253 -15.95 -20.36 8.22
N HIS A 254 -16.28 -20.90 7.07
CA HIS A 254 -15.51 -21.99 6.49
C HIS A 254 -14.13 -21.50 6.02
N THR A 255 -14.10 -20.38 5.31
CA THR A 255 -12.87 -19.73 4.87
C THR A 255 -11.99 -19.31 6.07
N ALA A 256 -12.60 -18.73 7.12
CA ALA A 256 -11.90 -18.35 8.36
C ALA A 256 -11.24 -19.57 9.00
N ALA A 257 -11.95 -20.70 9.16
CA ALA A 257 -11.38 -21.91 9.73
C ALA A 257 -10.19 -22.47 8.94
N LEU A 258 -10.21 -22.39 7.61
CA LEU A 258 -9.06 -22.78 6.77
C LEU A 258 -7.86 -21.86 7.01
N ILE A 259 -8.09 -20.56 7.12
CA ILE A 259 -7.04 -19.57 7.39
C ILE A 259 -6.45 -19.80 8.79
N GLU A 260 -7.30 -19.96 9.82
CA GLU A 260 -6.87 -20.24 11.21
C GLU A 260 -6.03 -21.51 11.29
N SER A 261 -6.49 -22.60 10.67
CA SER A 261 -5.73 -23.85 10.61
C SER A 261 -4.35 -23.64 10.00
N ARG A 262 -4.28 -22.86 8.92
CA ARG A 262 -3.02 -22.57 8.26
C ARG A 262 -2.09 -21.70 9.10
N LEU A 263 -2.61 -20.68 9.79
CA LEU A 263 -1.83 -19.83 10.68
C LEU A 263 -1.28 -20.62 11.88
N ALA A 264 -2.09 -21.51 12.44
CA ALA A 264 -1.68 -22.40 13.55
C ALA A 264 -0.57 -23.38 13.15
N GLU A 265 -0.61 -23.96 11.93
CA GLU A 265 0.45 -24.84 11.43
C GLU A 265 1.84 -24.19 11.42
N VAL A 266 1.90 -22.90 11.11
CA VAL A 266 3.16 -22.18 10.92
C VAL A 266 3.54 -21.32 12.12
N MET A 267 2.75 -21.38 13.21
CA MET A 267 2.97 -20.63 14.45
C MET A 267 3.28 -19.15 14.18
N THR A 268 2.42 -18.50 13.41
CA THR A 268 2.57 -17.08 13.02
C THR A 268 2.17 -16.15 14.16
N ASP A 269 2.96 -16.11 15.23
CA ASP A 269 2.72 -15.16 16.31
C ASP A 269 3.11 -13.72 15.90
N VAL A 270 2.28 -12.78 16.26
CA VAL A 270 2.57 -11.36 16.11
C VAL A 270 3.31 -10.82 17.33
N ASN A 271 4.33 -10.01 17.10
CA ASN A 271 5.16 -9.49 18.19
C ASN A 271 4.42 -8.44 19.02
N LEU A 272 4.81 -8.33 20.30
CA LEU A 272 4.22 -7.40 21.27
C LEU A 272 4.18 -5.95 20.78
N TYR A 273 5.28 -5.45 20.18
CA TYR A 273 5.37 -4.05 19.76
C TYR A 273 4.50 -3.77 18.54
N GLY A 274 4.40 -4.71 17.60
CA GLY A 274 3.50 -4.57 16.44
C GLY A 274 2.03 -4.49 16.86
N ARG A 275 1.60 -5.38 17.77
CA ARG A 275 0.25 -5.38 18.35
C ARG A 275 -0.05 -4.07 19.08
N LEU A 276 0.83 -3.71 20.03
CA LEU A 276 0.66 -2.50 20.83
C LEU A 276 0.63 -1.23 19.98
N ALA A 277 1.56 -1.10 19.02
CA ALA A 277 1.62 0.05 18.14
C ALA A 277 0.35 0.18 17.28
N THR A 278 -0.15 -0.94 16.71
CA THR A 278 -1.40 -0.93 15.94
C THR A 278 -2.59 -0.51 16.80
N ARG A 279 -2.72 -1.06 18.01
CA ARG A 279 -3.79 -0.66 18.93
C ARG A 279 -3.73 0.82 19.28
N LEU A 280 -2.54 1.32 19.67
CA LEU A 280 -2.35 2.74 20.00
C LEU A 280 -2.64 3.64 18.78
N ALA A 281 -2.25 3.20 17.58
CA ALA A 281 -2.54 3.90 16.34
C ALA A 281 -4.05 4.08 16.15
N TYR A 282 -4.82 3.03 16.32
CA TYR A 282 -6.27 3.06 16.16
C TYR A 282 -7.00 3.77 17.31
N GLU A 283 -6.49 3.64 18.56
CA GLU A 283 -7.09 4.32 19.72
C GLU A 283 -6.77 5.82 19.77
N THR A 284 -5.61 6.28 19.24
CA THR A 284 -5.11 7.65 19.47
C THR A 284 -4.66 8.41 18.23
N GLY A 285 -4.59 7.76 17.06
CA GLY A 285 -3.94 8.32 15.88
C GLY A 285 -4.83 9.10 14.92
N ALA A 286 -6.14 9.16 15.15
CA ALA A 286 -7.09 9.72 14.18
C ALA A 286 -6.77 11.18 13.78
N GLU A 287 -6.55 12.07 14.75
CA GLU A 287 -6.25 13.49 14.48
C GLU A 287 -4.91 13.69 13.76
N TRP A 288 -3.92 12.84 14.10
CA TRP A 288 -2.63 12.84 13.41
C TRP A 288 -2.81 12.43 11.94
N LEU A 289 -3.58 11.37 11.69
CA LEU A 289 -3.86 10.90 10.34
C LEU A 289 -4.61 11.95 9.51
N ASP A 290 -5.66 12.58 10.08
CA ASP A 290 -6.42 13.61 9.37
C ASP A 290 -5.50 14.76 8.93
N THR A 291 -4.59 15.20 9.81
CA THR A 291 -3.61 16.23 9.48
C THR A 291 -2.57 15.74 8.46
N LEU A 292 -2.13 14.47 8.56
CA LEU A 292 -1.24 13.86 7.58
C LEU A 292 -1.87 13.83 6.18
N LEU A 293 -3.15 13.46 6.06
CA LEU A 293 -3.84 13.38 4.76
C LEU A 293 -3.94 14.75 4.08
N GLU A 294 -4.15 15.82 4.84
CA GLU A 294 -4.11 17.19 4.31
C GLU A 294 -2.70 17.54 3.83
N TYR A 295 -1.67 17.26 4.64
CA TYR A 295 -0.28 17.50 4.29
C TYR A 295 0.15 16.70 3.04
N LEU A 296 -0.22 15.41 2.98
CA LEU A 296 0.05 14.57 1.80
C LEU A 296 -0.68 15.06 0.55
N THR A 297 -1.91 15.57 0.68
CA THR A 297 -2.67 16.15 -0.44
C THR A 297 -1.91 17.34 -1.04
N GLU A 298 -1.41 18.25 -0.20
CA GLU A 298 -0.59 19.38 -0.64
C GLU A 298 0.72 18.91 -1.31
N GLY A 299 1.40 17.91 -0.71
CA GLY A 299 2.62 17.32 -1.26
C GLY A 299 2.39 16.63 -2.62
N ARG A 300 1.27 15.90 -2.76
CA ARG A 300 0.83 15.34 -4.05
C ARG A 300 0.68 16.42 -5.11
N ASP A 301 -0.08 17.47 -4.79
CA ASP A 301 -0.37 18.56 -5.74
C ASP A 301 0.91 19.28 -6.17
N LEU A 302 1.84 19.51 -5.24
CA LEU A 302 3.16 20.07 -5.54
C LEU A 302 3.95 19.19 -6.52
N LEU A 303 4.01 17.86 -6.26
CA LEU A 303 4.77 16.93 -7.09
C LEU A 303 4.13 16.74 -8.47
N GLU A 304 2.82 16.46 -8.53
CA GLU A 304 2.10 16.20 -9.77
C GLU A 304 2.13 17.43 -10.71
N ASN A 305 1.83 18.62 -10.18
CA ASN A 305 1.88 19.86 -10.95
C ASN A 305 3.29 20.13 -11.48
N GLY A 306 4.31 20.04 -10.61
CA GLY A 306 5.68 20.30 -11.01
C GLY A 306 6.22 19.32 -12.06
N ILE A 307 5.82 18.04 -12.00
CA ILE A 307 6.15 17.05 -13.03
C ILE A 307 5.42 17.38 -14.33
N ASN A 308 4.11 17.66 -14.29
CA ASN A 308 3.31 17.95 -15.49
C ASN A 308 3.73 19.24 -16.19
N GLU A 309 4.24 20.23 -15.45
CA GLU A 309 4.82 21.47 -16.02
C GLU A 309 6.04 21.21 -16.90
N THR A 310 6.70 20.06 -16.81
CA THR A 310 7.79 19.71 -17.73
C THR A 310 7.32 19.59 -19.19
N GLY A 311 6.03 19.32 -19.41
CA GLY A 311 5.45 19.04 -20.73
C GLY A 311 5.91 17.72 -21.38
N VAL A 312 6.82 16.99 -20.72
CA VAL A 312 7.43 15.73 -21.18
C VAL A 312 7.00 14.55 -20.30
N LEU A 313 7.10 14.72 -19.00
CA LEU A 313 6.67 13.73 -18.02
C LEU A 313 5.19 13.93 -17.67
N LYS A 314 4.48 12.85 -17.35
CA LYS A 314 3.08 12.93 -16.93
C LYS A 314 2.87 12.16 -15.62
N ALA A 315 2.56 12.88 -14.55
CA ALA A 315 2.13 12.29 -13.31
C ALA A 315 0.67 11.86 -13.42
N SER A 316 0.37 10.61 -13.03
CA SER A 316 -1.01 10.16 -12.81
C SER A 316 -1.54 10.82 -11.55
N HIS A 317 -2.83 11.22 -11.57
CA HIS A 317 -3.45 11.78 -10.37
C HIS A 317 -3.64 10.69 -9.31
N SER A 318 -3.03 10.89 -8.15
CA SER A 318 -3.10 9.96 -7.01
C SER A 318 -4.32 10.31 -6.15
N GLU A 319 -5.35 9.47 -6.23
CA GLU A 319 -6.55 9.57 -5.39
C GLU A 319 -6.29 9.04 -3.98
N GLY A 320 -5.36 8.09 -3.85
CA GLY A 320 -4.95 7.47 -2.60
C GLY A 320 -3.50 7.02 -2.61
N THR A 321 -3.02 6.48 -1.50
CA THR A 321 -1.61 6.22 -1.23
C THR A 321 -0.81 7.52 -1.05
N TYR A 322 0.52 7.39 -0.88
CA TYR A 322 1.47 8.52 -0.92
C TYR A 322 2.53 8.33 -2.03
N LEU A 323 2.07 7.74 -3.14
CA LEU A 323 2.90 7.27 -4.24
C LEU A 323 2.39 7.88 -5.54
N CYS A 324 3.28 8.54 -6.28
CA CYS A 324 3.00 9.15 -7.57
C CYS A 324 3.52 8.26 -8.68
N TRP A 325 2.67 7.90 -9.65
CA TRP A 325 3.03 7.12 -10.82
C TRP A 325 3.28 8.03 -12.00
N VAL A 326 4.50 7.99 -12.55
CA VAL A 326 4.97 8.95 -13.57
C VAL A 326 5.24 8.24 -14.88
N ASP A 327 4.56 8.67 -15.94
CA ASP A 327 4.81 8.26 -17.32
C ASP A 327 6.02 9.03 -17.88
N CYS A 328 7.08 8.28 -18.19
CA CYS A 328 8.34 8.82 -18.71
C CYS A 328 8.60 8.41 -20.17
N ARG A 329 7.64 7.77 -20.85
CA ARG A 329 7.81 7.21 -22.19
C ARG A 329 8.19 8.26 -23.24
N ALA A 330 7.75 9.50 -23.07
CA ALA A 330 8.13 10.61 -23.96
C ALA A 330 9.64 10.95 -23.90
N LEU A 331 10.38 10.48 -22.88
CA LEU A 331 11.84 10.60 -22.87
C LEU A 331 12.53 9.68 -23.90
N GLY A 332 11.84 8.64 -24.38
CA GLY A 332 12.38 7.69 -25.37
C GLY A 332 13.56 6.87 -24.84
N MET A 333 13.58 6.59 -23.53
CA MET A 333 14.63 5.82 -22.85
C MET A 333 14.17 4.41 -22.55
N GLU A 334 15.08 3.43 -22.66
CA GLU A 334 14.91 2.10 -22.09
C GLU A 334 14.96 2.15 -20.55
N ASN A 335 14.38 1.14 -19.87
CA ASN A 335 14.18 1.19 -18.41
C ASN A 335 15.47 1.41 -17.60
N ASP A 336 16.57 0.72 -17.98
CA ASP A 336 17.86 0.87 -17.27
C ASP A 336 18.43 2.30 -17.46
N ALA A 337 18.35 2.84 -18.68
CA ALA A 337 18.77 4.20 -18.98
C ALA A 337 17.87 5.23 -18.27
N LEU A 338 16.57 4.98 -18.17
CA LEU A 338 15.63 5.81 -17.44
C LEU A 338 15.96 5.87 -15.94
N LYS A 339 16.23 4.71 -15.34
CA LYS A 339 16.69 4.62 -13.93
C LYS A 339 17.97 5.41 -13.73
N GLU A 340 18.97 5.19 -14.58
CA GLU A 340 20.26 5.87 -14.51
C GLU A 340 20.12 7.37 -14.66
N TRP A 341 19.27 7.84 -15.58
CA TRP A 341 18.96 9.25 -15.77
C TRP A 341 18.34 9.89 -14.52
N PHE A 342 17.37 9.22 -13.88
CA PHE A 342 16.79 9.71 -12.64
C PHE A 342 17.85 9.83 -11.54
N ILE A 343 18.73 8.82 -11.39
CA ILE A 343 19.72 8.79 -10.30
C ILE A 343 20.87 9.78 -10.56
N LYS A 344 21.45 9.77 -11.77
CA LYS A 344 22.67 10.53 -12.08
C LYS A 344 22.39 11.95 -12.55
N THR A 345 21.32 12.16 -13.35
CA THR A 345 21.02 13.45 -13.95
C THR A 345 20.02 14.23 -13.10
N ALA A 346 18.91 13.62 -12.72
CA ALA A 346 17.92 14.27 -11.87
C ALA A 346 18.26 14.20 -10.35
N GLY A 347 19.20 13.36 -9.93
CA GLY A 347 19.57 13.23 -8.52
C GLY A 347 18.43 12.72 -7.63
N ILE A 348 17.63 11.79 -8.14
CA ILE A 348 16.49 11.18 -7.45
C ILE A 348 16.56 9.66 -7.59
N VAL A 349 16.33 8.92 -6.52
CA VAL A 349 16.18 7.48 -6.57
C VAL A 349 14.69 7.14 -6.62
N PRO A 350 14.13 6.76 -7.79
CA PRO A 350 12.74 6.33 -7.93
C PRO A 350 12.61 4.82 -7.68
N ASN A 351 11.38 4.32 -7.58
CA ASN A 351 11.13 2.90 -7.80
C ASN A 351 10.82 2.68 -9.29
N GLU A 352 11.54 1.72 -9.88
CA GLU A 352 11.42 1.39 -11.31
C GLU A 352 10.05 0.84 -11.66
N GLY A 353 9.49 1.26 -12.80
CA GLY A 353 8.17 0.80 -13.22
C GLY A 353 8.10 -0.69 -13.49
N THR A 354 9.18 -1.30 -13.97
CA THR A 354 9.29 -2.75 -14.20
C THR A 354 9.11 -3.61 -12.94
N PHE A 355 9.34 -3.04 -11.75
CA PHE A 355 9.02 -3.68 -10.48
C PHE A 355 7.52 -4.03 -10.35
N PHE A 356 6.66 -3.34 -11.08
CA PHE A 356 5.20 -3.50 -11.03
C PHE A 356 4.63 -4.34 -12.18
N GLY A 357 5.49 -5.07 -12.89
CA GLY A 357 5.15 -5.87 -14.07
C GLY A 357 5.51 -5.18 -15.39
N GLN A 358 5.33 -5.89 -16.51
CA GLN A 358 5.67 -5.37 -17.85
C GLN A 358 4.88 -4.12 -18.24
N ALA A 359 3.66 -3.95 -17.71
CA ALA A 359 2.85 -2.76 -17.90
C ALA A 359 3.47 -1.48 -17.29
N GLY A 360 4.51 -1.62 -16.47
CA GLY A 360 5.27 -0.51 -15.89
C GLY A 360 6.47 -0.05 -16.72
N ASN A 361 6.71 -0.62 -17.92
CA ASN A 361 7.81 -0.19 -18.78
C ASN A 361 7.69 1.29 -19.16
N GLY A 362 8.76 2.05 -18.99
CA GLY A 362 8.81 3.48 -19.26
C GLY A 362 8.16 4.35 -18.19
N PHE A 363 7.82 3.78 -17.05
CA PHE A 363 7.29 4.50 -15.89
C PHE A 363 8.25 4.46 -14.70
N VAL A 364 8.03 5.37 -13.74
CA VAL A 364 8.63 5.31 -12.41
C VAL A 364 7.58 5.62 -11.36
N ARG A 365 7.81 5.13 -10.12
CA ARG A 365 6.99 5.50 -8.97
C ARG A 365 7.82 6.36 -8.01
N LEU A 366 7.26 7.51 -7.59
CA LEU A 366 7.86 8.43 -6.63
C LEU A 366 7.03 8.46 -5.35
N ASN A 367 7.70 8.37 -4.22
CA ASN A 367 7.08 8.52 -2.89
C ASN A 367 7.10 10.00 -2.50
N PHE A 368 5.94 10.59 -2.20
CA PHE A 368 5.80 11.98 -1.77
C PHE A 368 5.50 12.15 -0.26
N ALA A 369 5.56 11.07 0.53
CA ALA A 369 5.45 11.16 1.99
C ALA A 369 6.77 11.65 2.62
N THR A 370 7.12 12.86 2.30
CA THR A 370 8.31 13.60 2.78
C THR A 370 7.98 15.07 2.92
N ARG A 371 8.89 15.87 3.49
CA ARG A 371 8.69 17.31 3.66
C ARG A 371 8.44 18.00 2.32
N HIS A 372 7.60 19.03 2.33
CA HIS A 372 7.31 19.81 1.11
C HIS A 372 8.56 20.42 0.48
N ASP A 373 9.58 20.79 1.27
CA ASP A 373 10.86 21.27 0.74
C ASP A 373 11.59 20.21 -0.08
N ASN A 374 11.57 18.94 0.35
CA ASN A 374 12.15 17.84 -0.42
C ASN A 374 11.38 17.62 -1.73
N ILE A 375 10.05 17.80 -1.71
CA ILE A 375 9.22 17.70 -2.92
C ILE A 375 9.55 18.85 -3.89
N ARG A 376 9.64 20.09 -3.40
CA ARG A 376 10.03 21.25 -4.23
C ARG A 376 11.42 21.05 -4.85
N GLU A 377 12.36 20.55 -4.07
CA GLU A 377 13.70 20.24 -4.57
C GLU A 377 13.68 19.09 -5.60
N ALA A 378 12.89 18.04 -5.39
CA ALA A 378 12.73 16.98 -6.38
C ALA A 378 12.15 17.52 -7.70
N VAL A 379 11.10 18.33 -7.63
CA VAL A 379 10.50 19.00 -8.79
C VAL A 379 11.52 19.86 -9.53
N ARG A 380 12.26 20.70 -8.82
CA ARG A 380 13.31 21.55 -9.42
C ARG A 380 14.34 20.72 -10.17
N ARG A 381 14.86 19.65 -9.52
CA ARG A 381 15.85 18.74 -10.14
C ARG A 381 15.31 18.06 -11.39
N ILE A 382 14.08 17.55 -11.34
CA ILE A 382 13.42 16.90 -12.49
C ILE A 382 13.26 17.90 -13.65
N GLN A 383 12.76 19.11 -13.38
CA GLN A 383 12.56 20.14 -14.40
C GLN A 383 13.88 20.57 -15.05
N GLU A 384 14.96 20.73 -14.26
CA GLU A 384 16.29 21.02 -14.79
C GLU A 384 16.85 19.88 -15.64
N ALA A 385 16.70 18.62 -15.16
CA ALA A 385 17.16 17.45 -15.90
C ALA A 385 16.43 17.28 -17.25
N VAL A 386 15.13 17.57 -17.31
CA VAL A 386 14.36 17.55 -18.57
C VAL A 386 14.78 18.65 -19.52
N LYS A 387 15.06 19.87 -19.03
CA LYS A 387 15.53 21.00 -19.89
C LYS A 387 16.90 20.76 -20.50
N ASN A 388 17.74 19.99 -19.84
CA ASN A 388 19.13 19.75 -20.27
C ASN A 388 19.27 18.47 -21.11
N LYS A 389 18.16 17.81 -21.45
CA LYS A 389 18.12 16.65 -22.32
C LYS A 389 17.98 17.05 -23.80
#